data_f3a07d4db71c1e7431a3007ba15f9280
#
_entry.id   f3a07d4db71c1e7431a3007ba15f9280
#
_cell.length_a   1.000
_cell.length_b   1.000
_cell.length_c   1.000
_cell.angle_alpha   90.00
_cell.angle_beta   90.00
_cell.angle_gamma   90.00
#
_symmetry.space_group_name_H-M   'P 1'
#
loop_
_entity.id
_entity.type
_entity.pdbx_description
1 polymer ?
#
loop_
_entity_poly.entity_id
_entity_poly.type
_entity_poly.pdbx_seq_one_letter_code
_entity_poly.pdbx_strand_id
1 'polypeptide(L)'
;MTVGCLVGAPIVWILRERAPSVAASQITISAVIPTPPSGVRIWYSARHYPRLSLPNGRQEVVRSVLNIAKPMHFGSFVWDEKHIPRGQVWVRIDLAQQLLSVFRGGHEIGSAVIVYGSDGKPTPTGTFTILERDSDHYSRSYDAPMPYMLRLTKDGVAIHGSKVLQGWATHGCIGVPLDFARMLFSVAKKGDLVAILPA
;
A
#
# COMPACT_ATOMS: atom_id res chain seq x y z
N MET A 1 -41.49 -72.46 18.78
CA MET A 1 -40.21 -73.15 18.97
C MET A 1 -39.29 -72.76 17.83
N THR A 2 -38.42 -71.78 18.04
CA THR A 2 -37.30 -71.56 17.15
C THR A 2 -36.18 -70.98 17.97
N VAL A 3 -35.10 -71.67 18.04
CA VAL A 3 -33.89 -71.43 18.82
C VAL A 3 -33.07 -70.37 18.04
N GLY A 4 -32.80 -69.22 18.64
CA GLY A 4 -31.90 -68.23 18.09
C GLY A 4 -30.44 -68.51 18.46
N CYS A 5 -29.59 -68.67 17.46
CA CYS A 5 -28.15 -68.80 17.62
C CYS A 5 -27.51 -67.37 17.73
N LEU A 6 -26.90 -67.09 18.87
CA LEU A 6 -26.06 -65.92 19.08
C LEU A 6 -24.65 -66.24 18.52
N VAL A 7 -24.23 -65.51 17.46
CA VAL A 7 -22.87 -65.55 16.94
C VAL A 7 -22.11 -64.38 17.54
N GLY A 8 -21.19 -64.67 18.44
CA GLY A 8 -20.29 -63.72 19.05
C GLY A 8 -19.21 -63.26 18.03
N ALA A 9 -19.09 -61.97 17.80
CA ALA A 9 -18.01 -61.38 17.03
C ALA A 9 -16.75 -61.19 17.92
N PRO A 10 -15.55 -61.47 17.42
CA PRO A 10 -14.33 -61.30 18.19
C PRO A 10 -13.96 -59.78 18.24
N ILE A 11 -13.68 -59.32 19.45
CA ILE A 11 -13.16 -57.99 19.71
C ILE A 11 -11.68 -57.95 19.27
N VAL A 12 -11.40 -57.30 18.15
CA VAL A 12 -10.03 -57.01 17.71
C VAL A 12 -9.52 -55.82 18.48
N TRP A 13 -8.56 -56.02 19.37
CA TRP A 13 -7.81 -54.95 19.99
C TRP A 13 -6.81 -54.38 18.99
N ILE A 14 -7.11 -53.18 18.42
CA ILE A 14 -6.14 -52.43 17.63
C ILE A 14 -5.21 -51.75 18.62
N LEU A 15 -3.98 -52.26 18.71
CA LEU A 15 -2.87 -51.56 19.36
C LEU A 15 -2.59 -50.26 18.60
N ARG A 16 -3.04 -49.18 19.18
CA ARG A 16 -2.73 -47.82 18.67
C ARG A 16 -1.31 -47.51 19.08
N GLU A 17 -0.36 -47.69 18.16
CA GLU A 17 1.01 -47.23 18.35
C GLU A 17 0.99 -45.71 18.56
N ARG A 18 1.49 -45.28 19.70
CA ARG A 18 1.74 -43.87 19.99
C ARG A 18 2.93 -43.41 19.15
N ALA A 19 2.67 -42.56 18.15
CA ALA A 19 3.73 -41.82 17.47
C ALA A 19 4.55 -41.02 18.51
N PRO A 20 5.88 -40.96 18.35
CA PRO A 20 6.72 -40.19 19.27
C PRO A 20 6.34 -38.72 19.16
N SER A 21 6.00 -38.12 20.30
CA SER A 21 5.80 -36.70 20.47
C SER A 21 7.13 -36.00 20.18
N VAL A 22 7.25 -35.40 18.98
CA VAL A 22 8.30 -34.47 18.69
C VAL A 22 8.03 -33.22 19.55
N ALA A 23 8.85 -33.06 20.59
CA ALA A 23 8.83 -31.85 21.42
C ALA A 23 9.07 -30.64 20.49
N ALA A 24 8.01 -29.90 20.23
CA ALA A 24 8.12 -28.59 19.56
C ALA A 24 8.96 -27.69 20.47
N SER A 25 10.23 -27.50 20.12
CA SER A 25 11.06 -26.45 20.70
C SER A 25 10.35 -25.13 20.47
N GLN A 26 9.74 -24.61 21.52
CA GLN A 26 9.21 -23.26 21.53
C GLN A 26 10.38 -22.31 21.38
N ILE A 27 10.63 -21.86 20.16
CA ILE A 27 11.47 -20.70 19.90
C ILE A 27 10.67 -19.52 20.44
N THR A 28 10.95 -19.16 21.69
CA THR A 28 10.46 -17.92 22.29
C THR A 28 11.19 -16.77 21.58
N ILE A 29 10.65 -16.34 20.42
CA ILE A 29 11.04 -15.07 19.84
C ILE A 29 10.47 -14.02 20.79
N SER A 30 11.30 -13.60 21.73
CA SER A 30 11.05 -12.39 22.51
C SER A 30 11.15 -11.22 21.53
N ALA A 31 10.06 -11.01 20.76
CA ALA A 31 9.91 -9.80 19.98
C ALA A 31 9.81 -8.67 21.02
N VAL A 32 10.93 -8.01 21.26
CA VAL A 32 10.93 -6.68 21.85
C VAL A 32 10.13 -5.83 20.86
N ILE A 33 8.83 -5.68 21.13
CA ILE A 33 7.99 -4.71 20.42
C ILE A 33 8.61 -3.36 20.79
N PRO A 34 9.29 -2.67 19.87
CA PRO A 34 9.85 -1.37 20.19
C PRO A 34 8.66 -0.48 20.54
N THR A 35 8.72 0.16 21.71
CA THR A 35 7.80 1.23 22.09
C THR A 35 7.67 2.17 20.90
N PRO A 36 6.45 2.47 20.38
CA PRO A 36 6.32 3.34 19.24
C PRO A 36 7.03 4.66 19.57
N PRO A 37 7.98 5.12 18.76
CA PRO A 37 8.70 6.34 19.01
C PRO A 37 7.69 7.49 19.12
N SER A 38 7.78 8.26 20.18
CA SER A 38 7.02 9.49 20.37
C SER A 38 7.51 10.51 19.34
N GLY A 39 6.83 10.61 18.18
CA GLY A 39 7.24 11.51 17.10
C GLY A 39 6.40 11.33 15.85
N VAL A 40 6.52 12.30 14.94
CA VAL A 40 5.80 12.32 13.65
C VAL A 40 6.33 11.24 12.69
N ARG A 41 7.48 10.61 13.02
CA ARG A 41 8.22 9.75 12.09
C ARG A 41 8.90 8.58 12.79
N ILE A 42 8.85 7.42 12.16
CA ILE A 42 9.59 6.21 12.54
C ILE A 42 10.85 6.12 11.69
N TRP A 43 12.03 6.12 12.34
CA TRP A 43 13.33 5.99 11.69
C TRP A 43 13.83 4.55 11.76
N TYR A 44 14.29 4.02 10.63
CA TYR A 44 14.92 2.72 10.59
C TYR A 44 16.43 2.83 10.79
N SER A 45 17.02 1.81 11.40
CA SER A 45 18.48 1.71 11.53
C SER A 45 19.15 1.52 10.19
N ALA A 46 20.27 2.18 9.94
CA ALA A 46 21.05 2.06 8.70
C ALA A 46 21.47 0.62 8.37
N ARG A 47 21.58 -0.23 9.39
CA ARG A 47 21.92 -1.66 9.23
C ARG A 47 20.71 -2.52 8.82
N HIS A 48 19.47 -1.99 8.96
CA HIS A 48 18.22 -2.74 8.78
C HIS A 48 17.15 -1.89 8.04
N TYR A 49 17.56 -1.22 6.96
CA TYR A 49 16.59 -0.51 6.13
C TYR A 49 15.66 -1.51 5.43
N PRO A 50 14.34 -1.41 5.63
CA PRO A 50 13.37 -2.17 4.83
C PRO A 50 13.55 -1.89 3.34
N ARG A 51 13.22 -2.89 2.52
CA ARG A 51 13.19 -2.76 1.06
C ARG A 51 11.77 -3.03 0.57
N LEU A 52 11.25 -2.16 -0.27
CA LEU A 52 9.98 -2.34 -0.95
C LEU A 52 10.23 -2.82 -2.37
N SER A 53 9.71 -4.01 -2.69
CA SER A 53 9.76 -4.54 -4.06
C SER A 53 8.69 -3.85 -4.90
N LEU A 54 9.08 -3.29 -6.04
CA LEU A 54 8.20 -2.66 -7.01
C LEU A 54 7.76 -3.68 -8.07
N PRO A 55 6.66 -3.44 -8.80
CA PRO A 55 6.13 -4.36 -9.81
C PRO A 55 7.13 -4.75 -10.92
N ASN A 56 8.12 -3.90 -11.21
CA ASN A 56 9.18 -4.15 -12.19
C ASN A 56 10.40 -4.90 -11.61
N GLY A 57 10.31 -5.41 -10.37
CA GLY A 57 11.41 -6.10 -9.66
C GLY A 57 12.45 -5.18 -9.02
N ARG A 58 12.40 -3.87 -9.27
CA ARG A 58 13.27 -2.90 -8.58
C ARG A 58 12.93 -2.86 -7.09
N GLN A 59 13.94 -2.67 -6.26
CA GLN A 59 13.78 -2.49 -4.82
C GLN A 59 14.15 -1.07 -4.40
N GLU A 60 13.25 -0.45 -3.65
CA GLU A 60 13.47 0.85 -3.04
C GLU A 60 13.75 0.70 -1.55
N VAL A 61 14.76 1.42 -1.07
CA VAL A 61 15.15 1.42 0.35
C VAL A 61 14.28 2.40 1.11
N VAL A 62 13.71 1.97 2.25
CA VAL A 62 12.95 2.83 3.15
C VAL A 62 13.78 3.16 4.39
N ARG A 63 14.06 4.45 4.60
CA ARG A 63 14.88 4.95 5.71
C ARG A 63 14.03 5.43 6.89
N SER A 64 12.84 5.96 6.59
CA SER A 64 11.85 6.33 7.58
C SER A 64 10.45 6.38 6.98
N VAL A 65 9.44 6.19 7.81
CA VAL A 65 8.03 6.35 7.46
C VAL A 65 7.34 7.32 8.41
N LEU A 66 6.21 7.88 7.96
CA LEU A 66 5.35 8.70 8.82
C LEU A 66 4.73 7.83 9.92
N ASN A 67 4.69 8.32 11.14
CA ASN A 67 4.06 7.64 12.28
C ASN A 67 2.57 8.00 12.30
N ILE A 68 1.77 7.25 11.53
CA ILE A 68 0.31 7.45 11.43
C ILE A 68 -0.36 6.62 12.52
N ALA A 69 -0.50 7.20 13.71
CA ALA A 69 -1.00 6.50 14.90
C ALA A 69 -2.52 6.23 14.87
N LYS A 70 -3.27 6.85 13.97
CA LYS A 70 -4.72 6.69 13.85
C LYS A 70 -5.10 6.30 12.42
N PRO A 71 -6.14 5.47 12.22
CA PRO A 71 -6.66 5.20 10.87
C PRO A 71 -6.97 6.49 10.12
N MET A 72 -6.54 6.55 8.86
CA MET A 72 -6.90 7.65 7.98
C MET A 72 -8.27 7.40 7.36
N HIS A 73 -9.05 8.46 7.20
CA HIS A 73 -10.37 8.44 6.57
C HIS A 73 -10.31 9.05 5.17
N PHE A 74 -11.34 8.85 4.36
CA PHE A 74 -11.46 9.50 3.06
C PHE A 74 -11.32 11.03 3.20
N GLY A 75 -10.48 11.60 2.36
CA GLY A 75 -10.13 13.02 2.41
C GLY A 75 -8.98 13.38 3.36
N SER A 76 -8.52 12.44 4.20
CA SER A 76 -7.37 12.70 5.08
C SER A 76 -6.05 12.42 4.41
N PHE A 77 -5.03 13.16 4.85
CA PHE A 77 -3.64 12.95 4.50
C PHE A 77 -2.71 13.42 5.63
N VAL A 78 -1.46 12.97 5.57
CA VAL A 78 -0.36 13.43 6.41
C VAL A 78 0.77 13.88 5.49
N TRP A 79 1.40 15.03 5.79
CA TRP A 79 2.57 15.51 5.08
C TRP A 79 3.59 16.07 6.08
N ASP A 80 4.78 15.51 6.08
CA ASP A 80 5.91 16.01 6.86
C ASP A 80 7.22 15.78 6.12
N GLU A 81 7.80 16.84 5.60
CA GLU A 81 9.09 16.84 4.93
C GLU A 81 10.17 17.60 5.71
N LYS A 82 9.87 17.97 6.97
CA LYS A 82 10.81 18.70 7.82
C LYS A 82 12.07 17.86 8.04
N HIS A 83 13.22 18.51 7.85
CA HIS A 83 14.54 17.89 8.02
C HIS A 83 14.84 16.72 7.07
N ILE A 84 13.99 16.46 6.07
CA ILE A 84 14.27 15.46 5.05
C ILE A 84 15.10 16.09 3.92
N PRO A 85 16.31 15.58 3.65
CA PRO A 85 17.18 16.14 2.64
C PRO A 85 16.57 16.05 1.23
N ARG A 86 17.07 16.88 0.32
CA ARG A 86 16.72 16.77 -1.10
C ARG A 86 17.17 15.40 -1.63
N GLY A 87 16.43 14.85 -2.57
CA GLY A 87 16.73 13.55 -3.15
C GLY A 87 15.71 13.17 -4.21
N GLN A 88 15.89 11.98 -4.78
CA GLN A 88 14.96 11.42 -5.75
C GLN A 88 13.60 11.21 -5.09
N VAL A 89 12.55 11.63 -5.79
CA VAL A 89 11.16 11.40 -5.40
C VAL A 89 10.64 10.17 -6.13
N TRP A 90 9.85 9.37 -5.44
CA TRP A 90 9.05 8.32 -6.04
C TRP A 90 7.74 8.14 -5.26
N VAL A 91 6.74 7.56 -5.91
CA VAL A 91 5.40 7.39 -5.36
C VAL A 91 5.04 5.91 -5.35
N ARG A 92 4.46 5.46 -4.23
CA ARG A 92 3.83 4.14 -4.10
C ARG A 92 2.34 4.31 -3.94
N ILE A 93 1.59 3.62 -4.76
CA ILE A 93 0.13 3.56 -4.71
C ILE A 93 -0.26 2.12 -4.43
N ASP A 94 -0.98 1.90 -3.35
CA ASP A 94 -1.52 0.60 -2.93
C ASP A 94 -3.04 0.65 -3.07
N LEU A 95 -3.56 0.00 -4.11
CA LEU A 95 -5.01 0.04 -4.40
C LEU A 95 -5.79 -0.77 -3.34
N ALA A 96 -5.23 -1.88 -2.83
CA ALA A 96 -5.84 -2.68 -1.78
C ALA A 96 -6.01 -1.89 -0.48
N GLN A 97 -5.01 -1.07 -0.13
CA GLN A 97 -5.03 -0.23 1.06
C GLN A 97 -5.67 1.15 0.82
N GLN A 98 -5.97 1.49 -0.43
CA GLN A 98 -6.41 2.82 -0.84
C GLN A 98 -5.49 3.95 -0.36
N LEU A 99 -4.18 3.71 -0.41
CA LEU A 99 -3.17 4.64 0.07
C LEU A 99 -2.16 5.00 -1.01
N LEU A 100 -1.77 6.27 -1.03
CA LEU A 100 -0.65 6.80 -1.78
C LEU A 100 0.41 7.30 -0.80
N SER A 101 1.63 6.82 -0.94
CA SER A 101 2.81 7.25 -0.18
C SER A 101 3.82 7.92 -1.10
N VAL A 102 4.36 9.06 -0.67
CA VAL A 102 5.40 9.82 -1.36
C VAL A 102 6.72 9.66 -0.61
N PHE A 103 7.76 9.23 -1.30
CA PHE A 103 9.09 9.07 -0.74
C PHE A 103 10.07 10.04 -1.38
N ARG A 104 11.00 10.57 -0.59
CA ARG A 104 12.14 11.38 -1.03
C ARG A 104 13.42 10.89 -0.37
N GLY A 105 14.39 10.41 -1.19
CA GLY A 105 15.65 9.84 -0.69
C GLY A 105 15.47 8.63 0.24
N GLY A 106 14.36 7.88 0.10
CA GLY A 106 14.00 6.74 0.95
C GLY A 106 13.20 7.13 2.21
N HIS A 107 12.88 8.39 2.42
CA HIS A 107 12.03 8.86 3.52
C HIS A 107 10.62 9.13 3.02
N GLU A 108 9.60 8.55 3.66
CA GLU A 108 8.21 8.89 3.36
C GLU A 108 7.93 10.32 3.83
N ILE A 109 7.51 11.19 2.93
CA ILE A 109 7.21 12.60 3.22
C ILE A 109 5.73 12.93 3.16
N GLY A 110 4.92 12.05 2.56
CA GLY A 110 3.47 12.25 2.46
C GLY A 110 2.74 10.92 2.35
N SER A 111 1.55 10.83 2.94
CA SER A 111 0.63 9.71 2.78
C SER A 111 -0.80 10.23 2.73
N ALA A 112 -1.62 9.70 1.80
CA ALA A 112 -3.00 10.13 1.61
C ALA A 112 -3.91 8.95 1.29
N VAL A 113 -5.16 9.02 1.75
CA VAL A 113 -6.23 8.14 1.26
C VAL A 113 -6.62 8.60 -0.14
N ILE A 114 -6.85 7.63 -1.04
CA ILE A 114 -7.12 7.86 -2.45
C ILE A 114 -8.49 7.34 -2.87
N VAL A 115 -8.98 7.84 -4.01
CA VAL A 115 -9.97 7.17 -4.85
C VAL A 115 -9.31 6.76 -6.16
N TYR A 116 -9.76 5.67 -6.75
CA TYR A 116 -9.17 5.12 -7.98
C TYR A 116 -10.25 4.55 -8.91
N GLY A 117 -9.85 3.99 -10.05
CA GLY A 117 -10.76 3.53 -11.08
C GLY A 117 -11.66 2.39 -10.65
N SER A 118 -12.94 2.46 -11.03
CA SER A 118 -13.93 1.38 -10.84
C SER A 118 -13.73 0.22 -11.81
N ASP A 119 -14.46 -0.88 -11.61
CA ASP A 119 -14.40 -2.09 -12.42
C ASP A 119 -14.63 -1.83 -13.92
N GLY A 120 -15.46 -0.84 -14.27
CA GLY A 120 -15.69 -0.46 -15.68
C GLY A 120 -14.50 0.25 -16.33
N LYS A 121 -13.61 0.86 -15.54
CA LYS A 121 -12.38 1.52 -15.98
C LYS A 121 -11.33 1.50 -14.87
N PRO A 122 -10.68 0.34 -14.65
CA PRO A 122 -9.75 0.15 -13.55
C PRO A 122 -8.47 1.00 -13.71
N THR A 123 -7.88 1.37 -12.58
CA THR A 123 -6.54 1.95 -12.56
C THR A 123 -5.53 0.89 -12.97
N PRO A 124 -4.65 1.15 -13.96
CA PRO A 124 -3.62 0.19 -14.36
C PRO A 124 -2.59 -0.01 -13.26
N THR A 125 -2.17 -1.26 -13.06
CA THR A 125 -1.11 -1.62 -12.11
C THR A 125 0.24 -1.75 -12.82
N GLY A 126 1.33 -1.59 -12.06
CA GLY A 126 2.68 -1.69 -12.63
C GLY A 126 3.59 -0.54 -12.17
N THR A 127 4.64 -0.34 -12.95
CA THR A 127 5.61 0.73 -12.70
C THR A 127 5.55 1.73 -13.85
N PHE A 128 5.30 2.98 -13.51
CA PHE A 128 5.14 4.10 -14.43
C PHE A 128 6.16 5.19 -14.11
N THR A 129 6.26 6.18 -14.99
CA THR A 129 6.94 7.44 -14.72
C THR A 129 6.00 8.61 -14.99
N ILE A 130 6.21 9.72 -14.31
CA ILE A 130 5.46 10.95 -14.60
C ILE A 130 5.85 11.44 -16.01
N LEU A 131 4.91 11.44 -16.93
CA LEU A 131 5.12 11.83 -18.33
C LEU A 131 4.95 13.33 -18.52
N GLU A 132 4.03 13.94 -17.78
CA GLU A 132 3.64 15.35 -17.89
C GLU A 132 3.13 15.86 -16.55
N ARG A 133 3.22 17.16 -16.38
CA ARG A 133 2.72 17.91 -15.21
C ARG A 133 1.96 19.11 -15.68
N ASP A 134 0.75 19.32 -15.14
CA ASP A 134 -0.07 20.48 -15.44
C ASP A 134 -0.84 20.88 -14.17
N SER A 135 -0.63 22.10 -13.70
CA SER A 135 -1.24 22.57 -12.44
C SER A 135 -2.73 22.90 -12.57
N ASP A 136 -3.20 23.17 -13.80
CA ASP A 136 -4.57 23.63 -14.09
C ASP A 136 -5.21 22.81 -15.22
N HIS A 137 -4.96 21.51 -15.22
CA HIS A 137 -5.46 20.60 -16.24
C HIS A 137 -6.98 20.44 -16.21
N TYR A 138 -7.58 20.45 -17.39
CA TYR A 138 -9.00 20.16 -17.58
C TYR A 138 -9.19 18.97 -18.53
N SER A 139 -9.83 17.92 -18.07
CA SER A 139 -10.14 16.75 -18.89
C SER A 139 -11.35 17.04 -19.79
N ARG A 140 -11.11 17.17 -21.09
CA ARG A 140 -12.19 17.31 -22.09
C ARG A 140 -13.04 16.05 -22.24
N SER A 141 -12.44 14.87 -22.03
CA SER A 141 -13.15 13.60 -22.16
C SER A 141 -14.14 13.34 -21.02
N TYR A 142 -13.91 13.91 -19.85
CA TYR A 142 -14.74 13.72 -18.65
C TYR A 142 -15.39 15.03 -18.18
N ASP A 143 -15.16 16.12 -18.92
CA ASP A 143 -15.67 17.45 -18.59
C ASP A 143 -15.43 17.83 -17.12
N ALA A 144 -14.19 17.64 -16.66
CA ALA A 144 -13.85 17.78 -15.24
C ALA A 144 -12.47 18.42 -15.01
N PRO A 145 -12.33 19.28 -13.98
CA PRO A 145 -11.03 19.81 -13.57
C PRO A 145 -10.19 18.71 -12.94
N MET A 146 -8.90 18.70 -13.26
CA MET A 146 -7.89 17.79 -12.72
C MET A 146 -6.70 18.61 -12.19
N PRO A 147 -6.87 19.41 -11.14
CA PRO A 147 -5.83 20.31 -10.65
C PRO A 147 -4.61 19.51 -10.16
N TYR A 148 -3.41 20.08 -10.41
CA TYR A 148 -2.12 19.49 -10.05
C TYR A 148 -1.90 18.12 -10.68
N MET A 149 -2.30 17.93 -11.93
CA MET A 149 -2.22 16.69 -12.69
C MET A 149 -0.77 16.23 -12.89
N LEU A 150 -0.53 14.96 -12.60
CA LEU A 150 0.70 14.21 -12.91
C LEU A 150 0.31 13.03 -13.79
N ARG A 151 0.51 13.14 -15.11
CA ARG A 151 0.12 12.12 -16.10
C ARG A 151 1.09 10.94 -16.07
N LEU A 152 0.55 9.72 -16.02
CA LEU A 152 1.30 8.47 -15.93
C LEU A 152 1.28 7.66 -17.23
N THR A 153 0.20 7.74 -18.00
CA THR A 153 0.03 6.95 -19.23
C THR A 153 -0.32 7.83 -20.41
N LYS A 154 -0.11 7.30 -21.62
CA LYS A 154 -0.42 8.02 -22.86
C LYS A 154 -1.93 8.20 -23.09
N ASP A 155 -2.74 7.27 -22.59
CA ASP A 155 -4.20 7.28 -22.65
C ASP A 155 -4.86 8.12 -21.54
N GLY A 156 -4.06 8.81 -20.72
CA GLY A 156 -4.55 9.88 -19.83
C GLY A 156 -4.72 9.52 -18.38
N VAL A 157 -4.31 8.33 -17.90
CA VAL A 157 -4.32 8.03 -16.46
C VAL A 157 -3.32 8.94 -15.73
N ALA A 158 -3.79 9.56 -14.65
CA ALA A 158 -3.03 10.57 -13.90
C ALA A 158 -3.33 10.53 -12.41
N ILE A 159 -2.44 11.09 -11.60
CA ILE A 159 -2.70 11.51 -10.22
C ILE A 159 -3.11 12.98 -10.26
N HIS A 160 -4.20 13.34 -9.57
CA HIS A 160 -4.67 14.74 -9.54
C HIS A 160 -5.49 15.04 -8.28
N GLY A 161 -5.66 16.32 -7.98
CA GLY A 161 -6.55 16.76 -6.92
C GLY A 161 -8.02 16.43 -7.22
N SER A 162 -8.70 15.83 -6.26
CA SER A 162 -10.10 15.40 -6.39
C SER A 162 -10.83 15.45 -5.04
N LYS A 163 -12.16 15.32 -5.08
CA LYS A 163 -12.93 15.00 -3.89
C LYS A 163 -12.69 13.51 -3.56
N VAL A 164 -12.14 13.25 -2.39
CA VAL A 164 -11.87 11.88 -1.91
C VAL A 164 -12.94 11.53 -0.89
N LEU A 165 -14.00 10.87 -1.35
CA LEU A 165 -15.16 10.49 -0.53
C LEU A 165 -15.37 8.98 -0.58
N GLN A 166 -15.90 8.41 0.51
CA GLN A 166 -16.26 6.99 0.55
C GLN A 166 -17.28 6.63 -0.53
N GLY A 167 -17.05 5.51 -1.21
CA GLY A 167 -17.92 5.04 -2.30
C GLY A 167 -17.73 5.78 -3.64
N TRP A 168 -16.81 6.73 -3.72
CA TRP A 168 -16.47 7.38 -4.99
C TRP A 168 -15.36 6.63 -5.70
N ALA A 169 -15.45 6.62 -7.02
CA ALA A 169 -14.45 6.05 -7.92
C ALA A 169 -14.17 7.02 -9.07
N THR A 170 -13.05 6.81 -9.73
CA THR A 170 -12.67 7.55 -10.94
C THR A 170 -12.85 6.67 -12.20
N HIS A 171 -12.45 7.19 -13.34
CA HIS A 171 -12.38 6.46 -14.61
C HIS A 171 -10.92 6.06 -14.93
N GLY A 172 -10.21 5.52 -13.91
CA GLY A 172 -8.83 5.04 -14.03
C GLY A 172 -7.77 5.95 -13.42
N CYS A 173 -8.06 7.22 -13.20
CA CYS A 173 -7.16 8.15 -12.52
C CYS A 173 -7.07 7.87 -11.01
N ILE A 174 -6.06 8.43 -10.37
CA ILE A 174 -5.87 8.40 -8.92
C ILE A 174 -6.21 9.78 -8.37
N GLY A 175 -7.34 9.88 -7.67
CA GLY A 175 -7.78 11.10 -7.00
C GLY A 175 -7.21 11.20 -5.59
N VAL A 176 -6.59 12.32 -5.26
CA VAL A 176 -6.05 12.64 -3.93
C VAL A 176 -6.65 13.95 -3.41
N PRO A 177 -6.63 14.22 -2.09
CA PRO A 177 -7.05 15.50 -1.55
C PRO A 177 -6.32 16.67 -2.21
N LEU A 178 -7.00 17.78 -2.48
CA LEU A 178 -6.47 18.90 -3.25
C LEU A 178 -5.16 19.46 -2.68
N ASP A 179 -5.09 19.68 -1.37
CA ASP A 179 -3.88 20.18 -0.72
C ASP A 179 -2.73 19.17 -0.81
N PHE A 180 -3.01 17.87 -0.71
CA PHE A 180 -2.02 16.84 -0.93
C PHE A 180 -1.51 16.85 -2.38
N ALA A 181 -2.42 16.96 -3.36
CA ALA A 181 -2.04 17.07 -4.77
C ALA A 181 -1.09 18.26 -5.01
N ARG A 182 -1.36 19.41 -4.41
CA ARG A 182 -0.52 20.61 -4.47
C ARG A 182 0.88 20.35 -3.90
N MET A 183 0.96 19.70 -2.73
CA MET A 183 2.25 19.36 -2.09
C MET A 183 3.02 18.33 -2.92
N LEU A 184 2.38 17.26 -3.39
CA LEU A 184 3.00 16.27 -4.27
C LEU A 184 3.51 16.93 -5.56
N PHE A 185 2.70 17.77 -6.19
CA PHE A 185 3.08 18.49 -7.39
C PHE A 185 4.30 19.38 -7.19
N SER A 186 4.49 19.97 -6.00
CA SER A 186 5.63 20.84 -5.71
C SER A 186 6.97 20.09 -5.66
N VAL A 187 6.95 18.80 -5.29
CA VAL A 187 8.17 17.99 -5.12
C VAL A 187 8.42 17.00 -6.25
N ALA A 188 7.35 16.50 -6.89
CA ALA A 188 7.43 15.54 -7.98
C ALA A 188 7.84 16.18 -9.31
N LYS A 189 8.57 15.44 -10.15
CA LYS A 189 9.07 15.91 -11.45
C LYS A 189 8.72 14.92 -12.55
N LYS A 190 8.75 15.39 -13.80
CA LYS A 190 8.72 14.50 -14.97
C LYS A 190 9.87 13.49 -14.88
N GLY A 191 9.57 12.21 -15.11
CA GLY A 191 10.50 11.10 -14.99
C GLY A 191 10.54 10.45 -13.62
N ASP A 192 9.97 11.05 -12.56
CA ASP A 192 9.87 10.40 -11.25
C ASP A 192 9.00 9.15 -11.33
N LEU A 193 9.37 8.13 -10.55
CA LEU A 193 8.79 6.80 -10.60
C LEU A 193 7.50 6.73 -9.79
N VAL A 194 6.50 6.04 -10.34
CA VAL A 194 5.23 5.74 -9.69
C VAL A 194 4.96 4.24 -9.78
N ALA A 195 4.91 3.57 -8.65
CA ALA A 195 4.55 2.16 -8.54
C ALA A 195 3.10 2.01 -8.09
N ILE A 196 2.28 1.32 -8.87
CA ILE A 196 0.87 1.05 -8.58
C ILE A 196 0.70 -0.45 -8.34
N LEU A 197 0.37 -0.81 -7.10
CA LEU A 197 0.14 -2.16 -6.64
C LEU A 197 -1.35 -2.53 -6.81
N PRO A 198 -1.68 -3.81 -7.07
CA PRO A 198 -3.06 -4.24 -7.26
C PRO A 198 -3.93 -4.08 -6.00
N ALA A 199 -5.25 -4.10 -6.22
CA ALA A 199 -6.27 -4.18 -5.19
C ALA A 199 -6.38 -5.59 -4.60
#